data_d4c403aae40134db85d0888761375cb4
#
_entry.id   d4c403aae40134db85d0888761375cb4
#
_cell.length_a   1.000
_cell.length_b   1.000
_cell.length_c   1.000
_cell.angle_alpha   90.00
_cell.angle_beta   90.00
_cell.angle_gamma   90.00
#
_symmetry.space_group_name_H-M   'P 1'
#
loop_
_entity.id
_entity.type
_entity.pdbx_description
1 polymer ?
#
loop_
_entity_poly.entity_id
_entity_poly.type
_entity_poly.pdbx_seq_one_letter_code
_entity_poly.pdbx_strand_id
1 'polypeptide(L)'
;REQVGSGRVLCALSGGVDSSAAAALVYRAVGDQLTCVFVDHGFLRKGEAEQVVRTFRDHFRIPLVHVDARRRFLERLRGVADPEEKRKRIGEEFIRVFEEVAARTGPVDFLVQGTLYPDVIESGTRTAARIKTHHNVGGLPERMRFRLVEPFRELFKDEVREVARQLGLPDELVWRHPFPGPGLAIRVLGEVTEERLEILREADRILLEEVRRAGLWRELWQAFCVLLPVRTVGVAGDARTYGYACAVRAVTSEDGMTADWARLPPELLETVAARITREVPAITRVVYDITSKPPATIEWE
;
A
#
# COMPACT_ATOMS: atom_id res chain seq x y z
N ARG A 1 -8.68 18.14 -20.18
CA ARG A 1 -9.73 17.92 -21.19
C ARG A 1 -9.15 17.96 -22.60
N GLU A 2 -8.37 18.95 -22.94
CA GLU A 2 -7.74 19.09 -24.26
C GLU A 2 -6.87 17.87 -24.62
N GLN A 3 -6.07 17.38 -23.66
CA GLN A 3 -5.21 16.22 -23.86
C GLN A 3 -6.00 14.94 -24.17
N VAL A 4 -7.12 14.72 -23.49
CA VAL A 4 -7.94 13.52 -23.62
C VAL A 4 -8.89 13.58 -24.82
N GLY A 5 -9.49 14.75 -25.06
CA GLY A 5 -10.49 14.92 -26.11
C GLY A 5 -11.68 13.96 -25.92
N SER A 6 -11.96 13.13 -26.93
CA SER A 6 -12.99 12.08 -26.88
C SER A 6 -12.43 10.69 -26.51
N GLY A 7 -11.15 10.60 -26.12
CA GLY A 7 -10.48 9.33 -25.85
C GLY A 7 -10.95 8.67 -24.55
N ARG A 8 -10.74 7.35 -24.44
CA ARG A 8 -11.04 6.57 -23.25
C ARG A 8 -9.82 6.52 -22.31
N VAL A 9 -10.08 6.68 -21.04
CA VAL A 9 -9.08 6.82 -20.00
C VAL A 9 -9.19 5.68 -18.98
N LEU A 10 -8.09 5.05 -18.66
CA LEU A 10 -7.99 4.05 -17.59
C LEU A 10 -7.16 4.61 -16.43
N CYS A 11 -7.54 4.32 -15.19
CA CYS A 11 -6.79 4.65 -14.00
C CYS A 11 -6.65 3.43 -13.11
N ALA A 12 -5.41 3.03 -12.81
CA ALA A 12 -5.14 2.01 -11.81
C ALA A 12 -5.19 2.63 -10.40
N LEU A 13 -6.16 2.19 -9.59
CA LEU A 13 -6.28 2.61 -8.19
C LEU A 13 -5.48 1.68 -7.29
N SER A 14 -4.47 2.22 -6.62
CA SER A 14 -3.73 1.50 -5.57
C SER A 14 -4.31 1.70 -4.16
N GLY A 15 -5.30 2.59 -4.02
CA GLY A 15 -5.81 3.04 -2.72
C GLY A 15 -4.89 4.07 -2.02
N GLY A 16 -3.76 4.46 -2.61
CA GLY A 16 -2.91 5.55 -2.15
C GLY A 16 -3.50 6.92 -2.51
N VAL A 17 -3.09 7.98 -1.78
CA VAL A 17 -3.62 9.34 -2.00
C VAL A 17 -3.38 9.83 -3.43
N ASP A 18 -2.22 9.53 -4.02
CA ASP A 18 -1.83 10.05 -5.35
C ASP A 18 -2.72 9.48 -6.45
N SER A 19 -2.88 8.16 -6.51
CA SER A 19 -3.78 7.51 -7.47
C SER A 19 -5.24 7.90 -7.24
N SER A 20 -5.64 8.08 -5.98
CA SER A 20 -6.99 8.48 -5.61
C SER A 20 -7.30 9.91 -6.03
N ALA A 21 -6.40 10.85 -5.75
CA ALA A 21 -6.53 12.24 -6.16
C ALA A 21 -6.51 12.38 -7.69
N ALA A 22 -5.61 11.64 -8.37
CA ALA A 22 -5.54 11.63 -9.82
C ALA A 22 -6.84 11.13 -10.45
N ALA A 23 -7.40 10.04 -9.94
CA ALA A 23 -8.69 9.52 -10.40
C ALA A 23 -9.84 10.51 -10.22
N ALA A 24 -9.95 11.11 -9.04
CA ALA A 24 -11.01 12.11 -8.74
C ALA A 24 -10.87 13.36 -9.61
N LEU A 25 -9.64 13.86 -9.79
CA LEU A 25 -9.37 15.03 -10.64
C LEU A 25 -9.70 14.77 -12.10
N VAL A 26 -9.25 13.65 -12.65
CA VAL A 26 -9.49 13.28 -14.06
C VAL A 26 -10.97 13.02 -14.27
N TYR A 27 -11.65 12.33 -13.34
CA TYR A 27 -13.11 12.15 -13.45
C TYR A 27 -13.86 13.48 -13.49
N ARG A 28 -13.48 14.44 -12.66
CA ARG A 28 -14.06 15.80 -12.69
C ARG A 28 -13.83 16.50 -14.04
N ALA A 29 -12.76 16.17 -14.74
CA ALA A 29 -12.42 16.74 -16.03
C ALA A 29 -13.16 16.07 -17.21
N VAL A 30 -13.22 14.74 -17.25
CA VAL A 30 -13.65 13.97 -18.42
C VAL A 30 -14.87 13.05 -18.16
N GLY A 31 -15.34 12.95 -16.91
CA GLY A 31 -16.54 12.17 -16.57
C GLY A 31 -16.39 10.68 -16.91
N ASP A 32 -17.42 10.12 -17.53
CA ASP A 32 -17.55 8.69 -17.84
C ASP A 32 -16.56 8.16 -18.89
N GLN A 33 -15.72 9.03 -19.47
CA GLN A 33 -14.58 8.59 -20.26
C GLN A 33 -13.51 7.89 -19.41
N LEU A 34 -13.48 8.15 -18.08
CA LEU A 34 -12.61 7.50 -17.12
C LEU A 34 -13.24 6.22 -16.60
N THR A 35 -12.48 5.14 -16.64
CA THR A 35 -12.73 3.90 -15.89
C THR A 35 -11.59 3.66 -14.92
N CYS A 36 -11.92 3.50 -13.64
CA CYS A 36 -10.95 3.10 -12.63
C CYS A 36 -10.90 1.58 -12.48
N VAL A 37 -9.72 1.03 -12.27
CA VAL A 37 -9.50 -0.40 -11.99
C VAL A 37 -8.85 -0.53 -10.62
N PHE A 38 -9.50 -1.25 -9.74
CA PHE A 38 -8.96 -1.60 -8.43
C PHE A 38 -8.77 -3.11 -8.35
N VAL A 39 -7.53 -3.54 -8.13
CA VAL A 39 -7.18 -4.95 -7.98
C VAL A 39 -6.99 -5.26 -6.49
N ASP A 40 -7.91 -6.04 -5.93
CA ASP A 40 -7.71 -6.61 -4.60
C ASP A 40 -6.82 -7.85 -4.73
N HIS A 41 -5.55 -7.66 -4.42
CA HIS A 41 -4.52 -8.71 -4.47
C HIS A 41 -4.43 -9.55 -3.17
N GLY A 42 -5.25 -9.23 -2.17
CA GLY A 42 -5.28 -9.98 -0.92
C GLY A 42 -4.18 -9.63 0.09
N PHE A 43 -3.32 -8.65 -0.21
CA PHE A 43 -2.24 -8.22 0.71
C PHE A 43 -2.49 -6.82 1.28
N LEU A 44 -3.72 -6.34 1.17
CA LEU A 44 -4.15 -5.08 1.78
C LEU A 44 -4.37 -5.24 3.29
N ARG A 45 -4.33 -4.12 4.00
CA ARG A 45 -4.73 -4.05 5.41
C ARG A 45 -6.21 -4.39 5.57
N LYS A 46 -6.59 -4.70 6.80
CA LYS A 46 -7.99 -4.98 7.14
C LYS A 46 -8.91 -3.81 6.77
N GLY A 47 -9.95 -4.09 5.99
CA GLY A 47 -10.96 -3.11 5.59
C GLY A 47 -10.56 -2.12 4.49
N GLU A 48 -9.31 -2.15 3.99
CA GLU A 48 -8.86 -1.20 2.97
C GLU A 48 -9.51 -1.42 1.60
N ALA A 49 -9.70 -2.67 1.19
CA ALA A 49 -10.35 -2.97 -0.09
C ALA A 49 -11.79 -2.42 -0.13
N GLU A 50 -12.53 -2.68 0.94
CA GLU A 50 -13.91 -2.19 1.10
C GLU A 50 -13.96 -0.67 1.16
N GLN A 51 -12.98 -0.03 1.82
CA GLN A 51 -12.88 1.43 1.89
C GLN A 51 -12.68 2.04 0.50
N VAL A 52 -11.75 1.50 -0.30
CA VAL A 52 -11.51 1.97 -1.66
C VAL A 52 -12.77 1.83 -2.50
N VAL A 53 -13.38 0.66 -2.51
CA VAL A 53 -14.61 0.42 -3.30
C VAL A 53 -15.72 1.39 -2.90
N ARG A 54 -15.98 1.55 -1.62
CA ARG A 54 -17.00 2.47 -1.08
C ARG A 54 -16.72 3.92 -1.48
N THR A 55 -15.47 4.36 -1.36
CA THR A 55 -15.11 5.74 -1.70
C THR A 55 -15.32 6.02 -3.17
N PHE A 56 -14.83 5.18 -4.06
CA PHE A 56 -14.89 5.47 -5.50
C PHE A 56 -16.24 5.13 -6.12
N ARG A 57 -16.87 4.03 -5.75
CA ARG A 57 -18.15 3.61 -6.33
C ARG A 57 -19.33 4.37 -5.72
N ASP A 58 -19.38 4.48 -4.38
CA ASP A 58 -20.58 4.97 -3.69
C ASP A 58 -20.51 6.49 -3.44
N HIS A 59 -19.34 7.01 -3.03
CA HIS A 59 -19.18 8.44 -2.74
C HIS A 59 -18.91 9.27 -4.00
N PHE A 60 -17.88 8.93 -4.77
CA PHE A 60 -17.56 9.68 -6.00
C PHE A 60 -18.36 9.25 -7.22
N ARG A 61 -18.99 8.07 -7.21
CA ARG A 61 -19.73 7.47 -8.33
C ARG A 61 -18.88 7.35 -9.60
N ILE A 62 -17.59 7.11 -9.45
CA ILE A 62 -16.67 6.88 -10.56
C ILE A 62 -16.86 5.46 -11.09
N PRO A 63 -16.91 5.23 -12.41
CA PRO A 63 -16.91 3.89 -12.98
C PRO A 63 -15.72 3.08 -12.47
N LEU A 64 -16.00 2.02 -11.68
CA LEU A 64 -14.99 1.21 -10.99
C LEU A 64 -15.13 -0.26 -11.34
N VAL A 65 -14.10 -0.80 -11.97
CA VAL A 65 -13.90 -2.24 -12.14
C VAL A 65 -13.12 -2.74 -10.92
N HIS A 66 -13.78 -3.47 -10.04
CA HIS A 66 -13.16 -4.14 -8.89
C HIS A 66 -12.85 -5.59 -9.28
N VAL A 67 -11.58 -5.97 -9.19
CA VAL A 67 -11.09 -7.31 -9.50
C VAL A 67 -10.67 -8.00 -8.21
N ASP A 68 -11.40 -9.02 -7.79
CA ASP A 68 -10.95 -9.92 -6.72
C ASP A 68 -9.92 -10.90 -7.30
N ALA A 69 -8.66 -10.67 -7.00
CA ALA A 69 -7.54 -11.49 -7.43
C ALA A 69 -6.79 -12.15 -6.25
N ARG A 70 -7.35 -12.09 -5.03
CA ARG A 70 -6.70 -12.54 -3.79
C ARG A 70 -6.12 -13.94 -3.89
N ARG A 71 -6.92 -14.90 -4.34
CA ARG A 71 -6.48 -16.30 -4.50
C ARG A 71 -5.35 -16.41 -5.52
N ARG A 72 -5.44 -15.69 -6.63
CA ARG A 72 -4.49 -15.73 -7.73
C ARG A 72 -3.11 -15.24 -7.28
N PHE A 73 -3.04 -14.11 -6.55
CA PHE A 73 -1.80 -13.60 -6.00
C PHE A 73 -1.21 -14.51 -4.92
N LEU A 74 -2.04 -15.06 -4.04
CA LEU A 74 -1.57 -15.98 -3.01
C LEU A 74 -0.97 -17.26 -3.61
N GLU A 75 -1.60 -17.81 -4.65
CA GLU A 75 -1.08 -18.99 -5.39
C GLU A 75 0.27 -18.70 -6.05
N ARG A 76 0.48 -17.47 -6.57
CA ARG A 76 1.77 -17.05 -7.15
C ARG A 76 2.91 -17.00 -6.12
N LEU A 77 2.59 -16.78 -4.85
CA LEU A 77 3.57 -16.69 -3.76
C LEU A 77 3.77 -18.02 -3.01
N ARG A 78 3.08 -19.08 -3.36
CA ARG A 78 3.23 -20.39 -2.70
C ARG A 78 4.68 -20.86 -2.75
N GLY A 79 5.27 -21.16 -1.57
CA GLY A 79 6.66 -21.58 -1.41
C GLY A 79 7.70 -20.49 -1.63
N VAL A 80 7.30 -19.21 -1.78
CA VAL A 80 8.22 -18.11 -1.99
C VAL A 80 8.51 -17.40 -0.68
N ALA A 81 9.78 -17.42 -0.27
CA ALA A 81 10.26 -16.74 0.94
C ALA A 81 11.20 -15.56 0.63
N ASP A 82 11.83 -15.55 -0.54
CA ASP A 82 12.74 -14.48 -0.94
C ASP A 82 11.97 -13.18 -1.25
N PRO A 83 12.37 -12.04 -0.65
CA PRO A 83 11.63 -10.79 -0.78
C PRO A 83 11.64 -10.21 -2.20
N GLU A 84 12.72 -10.33 -2.94
CA GLU A 84 12.81 -9.84 -4.31
C GLU A 84 11.96 -10.68 -5.27
N GLU A 85 11.94 -11.99 -5.05
CA GLU A 85 11.07 -12.89 -5.82
C GLU A 85 9.58 -12.65 -5.50
N LYS A 86 9.22 -12.33 -4.25
CA LYS A 86 7.86 -11.88 -3.89
C LYS A 86 7.47 -10.64 -4.69
N ARG A 87 8.31 -9.59 -4.65
CA ARG A 87 8.08 -8.32 -5.36
C ARG A 87 7.90 -8.54 -6.86
N LYS A 88 8.79 -9.33 -7.46
CA LYS A 88 8.77 -9.65 -8.88
C LYS A 88 7.48 -10.36 -9.28
N ARG A 89 7.11 -11.45 -8.58
CA ARG A 89 5.90 -12.21 -8.89
C ARG A 89 4.62 -11.42 -8.70
N ILE A 90 4.55 -10.58 -7.67
CA ILE A 90 3.43 -9.68 -7.45
C ILE A 90 3.33 -8.67 -8.59
N GLY A 91 4.43 -8.02 -8.97
CA GLY A 91 4.46 -7.07 -10.08
C GLY A 91 4.03 -7.69 -11.41
N GLU A 92 4.56 -8.86 -11.75
CA GLU A 92 4.16 -9.60 -12.96
C GLU A 92 2.67 -9.93 -12.98
N GLU A 93 2.12 -10.31 -11.83
CA GLU A 93 0.72 -10.68 -11.71
C GLU A 93 -0.21 -9.47 -11.82
N PHE A 94 0.19 -8.32 -11.26
CA PHE A 94 -0.53 -7.06 -11.47
C PHE A 94 -0.64 -6.71 -12.94
N ILE A 95 0.47 -6.81 -13.70
CA ILE A 95 0.48 -6.53 -15.13
C ILE A 95 -0.52 -7.43 -15.86
N ARG A 96 -0.51 -8.74 -15.60
CA ARG A 96 -1.43 -9.70 -16.23
C ARG A 96 -2.89 -9.39 -15.94
N VAL A 97 -3.22 -9.12 -14.67
CA VAL A 97 -4.59 -8.76 -14.28
C VAL A 97 -5.03 -7.47 -14.97
N PHE A 98 -4.13 -6.49 -15.02
CA PHE A 98 -4.41 -5.21 -15.66
C PHE A 98 -4.62 -5.35 -17.19
N GLU A 99 -3.80 -6.17 -17.88
CA GLU A 99 -3.95 -6.51 -19.29
C GLU A 99 -5.31 -7.17 -19.59
N GLU A 100 -5.71 -8.13 -18.75
CA GLU A 100 -7.00 -8.82 -18.89
C GLU A 100 -8.17 -7.84 -18.72
N VAL A 101 -8.10 -6.90 -17.78
CA VAL A 101 -9.12 -5.88 -17.60
C VAL A 101 -9.15 -4.92 -18.78
N ALA A 102 -7.99 -4.42 -19.21
CA ALA A 102 -7.90 -3.51 -20.34
C ALA A 102 -8.48 -4.13 -21.63
N ALA A 103 -8.19 -5.42 -21.87
CA ALA A 103 -8.75 -6.15 -23.03
C ALA A 103 -10.28 -6.27 -22.99
N ARG A 104 -10.90 -6.34 -21.79
CA ARG A 104 -12.35 -6.42 -21.61
C ARG A 104 -13.04 -5.06 -21.65
N THR A 105 -12.31 -3.99 -21.27
CA THR A 105 -12.86 -2.62 -21.22
C THR A 105 -12.99 -2.00 -22.63
N GLY A 106 -12.36 -2.61 -23.64
CA GLY A 106 -12.30 -2.12 -25.03
C GLY A 106 -11.12 -1.18 -25.25
N PRO A 107 -11.01 -0.51 -26.41
CA PRO A 107 -9.86 0.31 -26.72
C PRO A 107 -9.70 1.44 -25.70
N VAL A 108 -8.53 1.55 -25.13
CA VAL A 108 -8.12 2.58 -24.16
C VAL A 108 -7.01 3.41 -24.81
N ASP A 109 -7.15 4.73 -24.77
CA ASP A 109 -6.20 5.67 -25.38
C ASP A 109 -5.22 6.22 -24.36
N PHE A 110 -5.64 6.35 -23.09
CA PHE A 110 -4.88 7.02 -22.04
C PHE A 110 -4.84 6.21 -20.75
N LEU A 111 -3.70 6.29 -20.06
CA LEU A 111 -3.51 5.76 -18.70
C LEU A 111 -3.19 6.91 -17.76
N VAL A 112 -3.94 7.02 -16.66
CA VAL A 112 -3.67 7.97 -15.58
C VAL A 112 -2.61 7.39 -14.65
N GLN A 113 -1.59 8.18 -14.36
CA GLN A 113 -0.57 7.88 -13.35
C GLN A 113 -0.47 9.02 -12.33
N GLY A 114 -0.37 8.68 -11.05
CA GLY A 114 -0.16 9.61 -9.95
C GLY A 114 1.32 9.97 -9.76
N THR A 115 2.07 10.19 -10.84
CA THR A 115 3.48 10.58 -10.81
C THR A 115 3.62 11.94 -10.15
N LEU A 116 4.56 12.09 -9.20
CA LEU A 116 4.90 13.32 -8.51
C LEU A 116 6.22 13.90 -9.01
N TYR A 117 6.49 15.18 -8.69
CA TYR A 117 7.72 15.86 -9.08
C TYR A 117 9.00 15.15 -8.56
N PRO A 118 9.09 14.68 -7.31
CA PRO A 118 10.22 13.87 -6.86
C PRO A 118 10.45 12.62 -7.69
N ASP A 119 9.38 11.96 -8.12
CA ASP A 119 9.47 10.79 -9.00
C ASP A 119 10.12 11.12 -10.36
N VAL A 120 9.88 12.32 -10.88
CA VAL A 120 10.46 12.79 -12.16
C VAL A 120 11.95 13.04 -12.00
N ILE A 121 12.37 13.67 -10.90
CA ILE A 121 13.79 13.96 -10.62
C ILE A 121 14.57 12.65 -10.46
N GLU A 122 14.06 11.72 -9.67
CA GLU A 122 14.68 10.42 -9.46
C GLU A 122 14.82 9.61 -10.75
N SER A 123 13.85 9.70 -11.68
CA SER A 123 13.92 8.98 -12.97
C SER A 123 14.97 9.54 -13.92
N GLY A 124 15.41 10.78 -13.74
CA GLY A 124 16.45 11.41 -14.56
C GLY A 124 17.84 10.84 -14.34
N THR A 125 18.08 10.07 -13.28
CA THR A 125 19.35 9.39 -13.02
C THR A 125 19.32 7.97 -13.60
N ARG A 126 20.41 7.56 -14.30
CA ARG A 126 20.53 6.22 -14.95
C ARG A 126 20.31 5.04 -13.97
N THR A 127 20.56 5.25 -12.70
CA THR A 127 20.36 4.25 -11.62
C THR A 127 18.89 4.13 -11.22
N ALA A 128 18.15 5.24 -11.22
CA ALA A 128 16.74 5.30 -10.84
C ALA A 128 15.81 4.68 -11.91
N ALA A 129 16.16 4.72 -13.17
CA ALA A 129 15.40 4.02 -14.24
C ALA A 129 15.33 2.50 -13.99
N ARG A 130 16.32 1.93 -13.27
CA ARG A 130 16.36 0.51 -12.91
C ARG A 130 15.59 0.21 -11.61
N ILE A 131 15.43 1.20 -10.70
CA ILE A 131 14.71 1.09 -9.43
C ILE A 131 13.20 1.33 -9.65
N LYS A 132 12.82 2.16 -10.61
CA LYS A 132 11.41 2.52 -10.92
C LYS A 132 10.55 1.41 -11.52
N THR A 133 11.13 0.30 -11.95
CA THR A 133 10.36 -0.91 -12.29
C THR A 133 9.56 -1.45 -11.08
N HIS A 134 9.82 -0.96 -9.86
CA HIS A 134 9.20 -1.46 -8.64
C HIS A 134 8.14 -0.53 -8.02
N HIS A 135 8.08 0.75 -8.37
CA HIS A 135 7.15 1.73 -7.79
C HIS A 135 5.99 2.14 -8.70
N ASN A 136 6.19 2.14 -10.01
CA ASN A 136 5.09 2.19 -10.96
C ASN A 136 4.65 0.76 -11.27
N VAL A 137 3.40 0.55 -11.62
CA VAL A 137 2.90 -0.69 -12.22
C VAL A 137 3.89 -1.05 -13.34
N GLY A 138 4.93 -1.82 -12.96
CA GLY A 138 6.22 -1.88 -13.62
C GLY A 138 6.08 -2.35 -15.05
N GLY A 139 6.57 -1.55 -15.97
CA GLY A 139 6.75 -1.97 -17.34
C GLY A 139 5.48 -2.54 -17.97
N LEU A 140 4.45 -1.70 -18.17
CA LEU A 140 3.38 -2.06 -19.10
C LEU A 140 4.05 -2.54 -20.39
N PRO A 141 3.69 -3.72 -20.92
CA PRO A 141 4.31 -4.25 -22.11
C PRO A 141 4.29 -3.20 -23.22
N GLU A 142 5.34 -3.13 -24.02
CA GLU A 142 5.42 -2.21 -25.19
C GLU A 142 4.21 -2.34 -26.14
N ARG A 143 3.45 -3.42 -26.00
CA ARG A 143 2.21 -3.68 -26.71
C ARG A 143 1.05 -2.78 -26.28
N MET A 144 1.07 -2.24 -25.03
CA MET A 144 0.07 -1.31 -24.53
C MET A 144 0.53 0.14 -24.80
N ARG A 145 0.22 0.67 -25.99
CA ARG A 145 0.57 2.03 -26.39
C ARG A 145 -0.41 3.07 -25.84
N PHE A 146 -0.50 3.17 -24.50
CA PHE A 146 -1.27 4.23 -23.87
C PHE A 146 -0.49 5.54 -23.86
N ARG A 147 -1.17 6.65 -24.08
CA ARG A 147 -0.64 7.98 -23.75
C ARG A 147 -0.86 8.22 -22.25
N LEU A 148 0.15 8.75 -21.57
CA LEU A 148 0.07 9.02 -20.13
C LEU A 148 -0.66 10.33 -19.85
N VAL A 149 -1.47 10.31 -18.79
CA VAL A 149 -2.06 11.50 -18.16
C VAL A 149 -1.51 11.55 -16.74
N GLU A 150 -0.61 12.50 -16.48
CA GLU A 150 0.12 12.65 -15.22
C GLU A 150 -0.21 14.03 -14.59
N PRO A 151 -1.37 14.17 -13.93
CA PRO A 151 -1.86 15.47 -13.51
C PRO A 151 -1.02 16.13 -12.41
N PHE A 152 -0.18 15.35 -11.71
CA PHE A 152 0.60 15.81 -10.56
C PHE A 152 2.11 15.82 -10.79
N ARG A 153 2.54 15.70 -12.06
CA ARG A 153 3.95 15.59 -12.44
C ARG A 153 4.84 16.74 -11.94
N GLU A 154 4.26 17.91 -11.69
CA GLU A 154 4.94 19.11 -11.23
C GLU A 154 4.64 19.43 -9.76
N LEU A 155 3.94 18.56 -9.03
CA LEU A 155 3.53 18.78 -7.66
C LEU A 155 4.32 17.92 -6.66
N PHE A 156 4.48 18.45 -5.46
CA PHE A 156 4.98 17.71 -4.31
C PHE A 156 3.83 17.01 -3.56
N LYS A 157 4.19 16.09 -2.65
CA LYS A 157 3.23 15.26 -1.92
C LYS A 157 2.24 16.03 -1.07
N ASP A 158 2.69 17.10 -0.43
CA ASP A 158 1.87 18.00 0.38
C ASP A 158 0.86 18.76 -0.46
N GLU A 159 1.27 19.25 -1.64
CA GLU A 159 0.38 19.91 -2.60
C GLU A 159 -0.69 18.93 -3.12
N VAL A 160 -0.32 17.69 -3.43
CA VAL A 160 -1.28 16.66 -3.84
C VAL A 160 -2.28 16.33 -2.73
N ARG A 161 -1.87 16.32 -1.47
CA ARG A 161 -2.78 16.16 -0.33
C ARG A 161 -3.79 17.32 -0.25
N GLU A 162 -3.34 18.54 -0.50
CA GLU A 162 -4.25 19.70 -0.51
C GLU A 162 -5.25 19.60 -1.67
N VAL A 163 -4.79 19.24 -2.87
CA VAL A 163 -5.69 18.97 -4.01
C VAL A 163 -6.68 17.85 -3.66
N ALA A 164 -6.23 16.77 -3.03
CA ALA A 164 -7.10 15.67 -2.61
C ALA A 164 -8.21 16.13 -1.65
N ARG A 165 -7.88 17.01 -0.67
CA ARG A 165 -8.86 17.60 0.24
C ARG A 165 -9.87 18.47 -0.49
N GLN A 166 -9.43 19.33 -1.41
CA GLN A 166 -10.29 20.20 -2.21
C GLN A 166 -11.20 19.39 -3.16
N LEU A 167 -10.77 18.21 -3.58
CA LEU A 167 -11.58 17.27 -4.35
C LEU A 167 -12.61 16.51 -3.50
N GLY A 168 -12.53 16.61 -2.17
CA GLY A 168 -13.44 15.94 -1.25
C GLY A 168 -13.06 14.52 -0.90
N LEU A 169 -11.77 14.13 -1.05
CA LEU A 169 -11.32 12.83 -0.56
C LEU A 169 -11.39 12.79 0.98
N PRO A 170 -11.83 11.66 1.55
CA PRO A 170 -11.83 11.48 2.99
C PRO A 170 -10.43 11.64 3.61
N ASP A 171 -10.36 12.25 4.79
CA ASP A 171 -9.10 12.48 5.53
C ASP A 171 -8.30 11.18 5.74
N GLU A 172 -8.97 10.06 5.90
CA GLU A 172 -8.34 8.73 6.04
C GLU A 172 -7.53 8.31 4.81
N LEU A 173 -7.95 8.71 3.61
CA LEU A 173 -7.20 8.50 2.38
C LEU A 173 -6.12 9.56 2.18
N VAL A 174 -6.42 10.82 2.47
CA VAL A 174 -5.47 11.94 2.32
C VAL A 174 -4.24 11.74 3.20
N TRP A 175 -4.46 11.33 4.46
CA TRP A 175 -3.43 11.14 5.46
C TRP A 175 -3.02 9.66 5.65
N ARG A 176 -3.34 8.82 4.69
CA ARG A 176 -2.89 7.42 4.71
C ARG A 176 -1.37 7.38 4.71
N HIS A 177 -0.81 6.59 5.64
CA HIS A 177 0.61 6.30 5.64
C HIS A 177 1.03 5.63 4.32
N PRO A 178 2.27 5.86 3.84
CA PRO A 178 2.80 5.12 2.72
C PRO A 178 2.59 3.62 2.89
N PHE A 179 2.23 2.93 1.81
CA PHE A 179 2.00 1.50 1.82
C PHE A 179 2.63 0.90 0.57
N PRO A 180 3.48 -0.12 0.70
CA PRO A 180 4.22 -0.66 -0.43
C PRO A 180 3.30 -1.38 -1.43
N GLY A 181 3.68 -1.38 -2.71
CA GLY A 181 2.92 -2.07 -3.77
C GLY A 181 2.64 -3.55 -3.45
N PRO A 182 3.62 -4.34 -2.97
CA PRO A 182 3.40 -5.71 -2.55
C PRO A 182 2.53 -5.88 -1.29
N GLY A 183 2.17 -4.79 -0.62
CA GLY A 183 1.32 -4.80 0.56
C GLY A 183 1.92 -5.57 1.74
N LEU A 184 1.07 -6.27 2.47
CA LEU A 184 1.48 -7.08 3.63
C LEU A 184 2.36 -8.28 3.27
N ALA A 185 2.47 -8.65 1.98
CA ALA A 185 3.29 -9.78 1.57
C ALA A 185 4.78 -9.61 1.94
N ILE A 186 5.29 -8.37 1.97
CA ILE A 186 6.66 -8.03 2.40
C ILE A 186 6.75 -7.66 3.88
N ARG A 187 5.67 -7.82 4.63
CA ARG A 187 5.61 -7.69 6.10
C ARG A 187 5.32 -9.02 6.79
N VAL A 188 5.07 -10.08 6.02
CA VAL A 188 5.14 -11.47 6.45
C VAL A 188 6.51 -12.00 6.02
N LEU A 189 7.48 -12.05 6.93
CA LEU A 189 8.81 -12.55 6.61
C LEU A 189 8.75 -14.07 6.34
N GLY A 190 9.43 -14.51 5.27
CA GLY A 190 9.35 -15.88 4.79
C GLY A 190 8.10 -16.14 3.94
N GLU A 191 7.59 -17.35 3.93
CA GLU A 191 6.45 -17.73 3.10
C GLU A 191 5.17 -17.02 3.50
N VAL A 192 4.44 -16.49 2.50
CA VAL A 192 3.15 -15.82 2.69
C VAL A 192 2.03 -16.84 2.61
N THR A 193 1.25 -16.96 3.69
CA THR A 193 0.04 -17.80 3.74
C THR A 193 -1.15 -16.97 4.18
N GLU A 194 -2.37 -17.43 3.89
CA GLU A 194 -3.60 -16.77 4.31
C GLU A 194 -3.67 -16.62 5.83
N GLU A 195 -3.29 -17.67 6.57
CA GLU A 195 -3.21 -17.66 8.04
C GLU A 195 -2.27 -16.55 8.54
N ARG A 196 -1.05 -16.48 8.00
CA ARG A 196 -0.05 -15.49 8.42
C ARG A 196 -0.48 -14.06 8.07
N LEU A 197 -1.12 -13.89 6.92
CA LEU A 197 -1.67 -12.59 6.52
C LEU A 197 -2.77 -12.14 7.49
N GLU A 198 -3.66 -13.04 7.92
CA GLU A 198 -4.73 -12.68 8.84
C GLU A 198 -4.19 -12.34 10.22
N ILE A 199 -3.22 -13.10 10.73
CA ILE A 199 -2.50 -12.79 11.96
C ILE A 199 -1.88 -11.39 11.89
N LEU A 200 -1.19 -11.07 10.79
CA LEU A 200 -0.57 -9.77 10.60
C LEU A 200 -1.60 -8.64 10.48
N ARG A 201 -2.71 -8.85 9.75
CA ARG A 201 -3.79 -7.86 9.60
C ARG A 201 -4.38 -7.45 10.94
N GLU A 202 -4.63 -8.42 11.82
CA GLU A 202 -5.16 -8.12 13.14
C GLU A 202 -4.15 -7.36 14.02
N ALA A 203 -2.88 -7.77 14.02
CA ALA A 203 -1.84 -7.05 14.76
C ALA A 203 -1.66 -5.61 14.23
N ASP A 204 -1.61 -5.44 12.92
CA ASP A 204 -1.45 -4.14 12.26
C ASP A 204 -2.66 -3.22 12.54
N ARG A 205 -3.88 -3.76 12.51
CA ARG A 205 -5.12 -3.04 12.90
C ARG A 205 -5.02 -2.48 14.32
N ILE A 206 -4.63 -3.32 15.27
CA ILE A 206 -4.49 -2.91 16.68
C ILE A 206 -3.47 -1.78 16.83
N LEU A 207 -2.29 -1.93 16.23
CA LEU A 207 -1.28 -0.86 16.25
C LEU A 207 -1.82 0.46 15.71
N LEU A 208 -2.45 0.42 14.53
CA LEU A 208 -2.92 1.64 13.86
C LEU A 208 -4.11 2.29 14.60
N GLU A 209 -4.95 1.51 15.26
CA GLU A 209 -5.99 2.04 16.14
C GLU A 209 -5.39 2.79 17.34
N GLU A 210 -4.40 2.22 18.00
CA GLU A 210 -3.77 2.85 19.16
C GLU A 210 -2.95 4.08 18.78
N VAL A 211 -2.25 4.06 17.64
CA VAL A 211 -1.55 5.24 17.10
C VAL A 211 -2.53 6.38 16.82
N ARG A 212 -3.70 6.09 16.24
CA ARG A 212 -4.74 7.10 16.01
C ARG A 212 -5.34 7.61 17.31
N ARG A 213 -5.62 6.72 18.26
CA ARG A 213 -6.17 7.09 19.58
C ARG A 213 -5.21 7.98 20.37
N ALA A 214 -3.91 7.76 20.23
CA ALA A 214 -2.86 8.59 20.83
C ALA A 214 -2.64 9.93 20.10
N GLY A 215 -3.33 10.20 18.97
CA GLY A 215 -3.18 11.43 18.20
C GLY A 215 -1.91 11.51 17.34
N LEU A 216 -1.10 10.45 17.30
CA LEU A 216 0.22 10.43 16.66
C LEU A 216 0.17 10.15 15.15
N TRP A 217 -1.01 9.90 14.57
CA TRP A 217 -1.17 9.48 13.18
C TRP A 217 -0.47 10.41 12.16
N ARG A 218 -0.57 11.70 12.36
CA ARG A 218 0.01 12.70 11.43
C ARG A 218 1.47 13.03 11.72
N GLU A 219 1.96 12.67 12.90
CA GLU A 219 3.36 12.89 13.30
C GLU A 219 4.29 11.80 12.75
N LEU A 220 3.74 10.62 12.50
CA LEU A 220 4.47 9.49 11.97
C LEU A 220 4.44 9.48 10.44
N TRP A 221 5.61 9.25 9.84
CA TRP A 221 5.67 8.93 8.41
C TRP A 221 4.96 7.62 8.12
N GLN A 222 5.25 6.59 8.93
CA GLN A 222 4.72 5.25 8.76
C GLN A 222 4.76 4.48 10.09
N ALA A 223 3.69 3.72 10.35
CA ALA A 223 3.64 2.74 11.44
C ALA A 223 3.02 1.45 10.91
N PHE A 224 3.58 0.30 11.27
CA PHE A 224 3.12 -1.01 10.84
C PHE A 224 3.68 -2.14 11.69
N CYS A 225 3.04 -3.30 11.58
CA CYS A 225 3.51 -4.56 12.13
C CYS A 225 4.23 -5.41 11.07
N VAL A 226 5.18 -6.23 11.53
CA VAL A 226 5.88 -7.25 10.73
C VAL A 226 5.78 -8.58 11.44
N LEU A 227 5.31 -9.61 10.73
CA LEU A 227 5.23 -10.96 11.27
C LEU A 227 6.55 -11.70 11.04
N LEU A 228 7.23 -12.04 12.13
CA LEU A 228 8.51 -12.73 12.09
C LEU A 228 8.30 -14.26 11.99
N PRO A 229 9.14 -14.99 11.23
CA PRO A 229 9.02 -16.46 11.09
C PRO A 229 9.58 -17.21 12.29
N VAL A 230 9.63 -16.55 13.45
CA VAL A 230 10.21 -17.10 14.69
C VAL A 230 9.07 -17.45 15.65
N ARG A 231 9.11 -18.69 16.16
CA ARG A 231 8.21 -19.12 17.23
C ARG A 231 8.88 -18.87 18.58
N THR A 232 8.17 -18.21 19.47
CA THR A 232 8.63 -17.91 20.82
C THR A 232 7.75 -18.57 21.86
N VAL A 233 8.33 -18.89 23.02
CA VAL A 233 7.57 -19.42 24.15
C VAL A 233 6.75 -18.31 24.78
N GLY A 234 5.49 -18.62 25.08
CA GLY A 234 4.57 -17.82 25.88
C GLY A 234 4.01 -18.65 27.03
N VAL A 235 3.25 -18.00 27.89
CA VAL A 235 2.51 -18.64 28.99
C VAL A 235 1.05 -18.25 28.89
N ALA A 236 0.16 -19.24 28.91
CA ALA A 236 -1.28 -19.03 28.99
C ALA A 236 -1.84 -19.90 30.13
N GLY A 237 -2.28 -19.24 31.21
CA GLY A 237 -2.54 -19.94 32.48
C GLY A 237 -1.28 -20.62 32.98
N ASP A 238 -1.37 -21.91 33.31
CA ASP A 238 -0.25 -22.73 33.79
C ASP A 238 0.50 -23.48 32.66
N ALA A 239 0.10 -23.27 31.38
CA ALA A 239 0.65 -24.01 30.24
C ALA A 239 1.61 -23.13 29.42
N ARG A 240 2.67 -23.78 28.89
CA ARG A 240 3.53 -23.17 27.87
C ARG A 240 2.81 -23.18 26.52
N THR A 241 2.86 -22.05 25.85
CA THR A 241 2.36 -21.88 24.46
C THR A 241 3.49 -21.46 23.54
N TYR A 242 3.29 -21.65 22.24
CA TYR A 242 4.27 -21.25 21.24
C TYR A 242 3.56 -20.45 20.14
N GLY A 243 3.94 -19.19 19.99
CA GLY A 243 3.38 -18.29 19.00
C GLY A 243 4.45 -17.51 18.26
N TYR A 244 4.04 -16.76 17.27
CA TYR A 244 4.91 -15.89 16.50
C TYR A 244 5.43 -14.70 17.34
N ALA A 245 6.59 -14.17 16.93
CA ALA A 245 6.99 -12.84 17.31
C ALA A 245 6.49 -11.84 16.27
N CYS A 246 6.01 -10.68 16.73
CA CYS A 246 5.60 -9.56 15.90
C CYS A 246 6.50 -8.37 16.19
N ALA A 247 7.10 -7.78 15.17
CA ALA A 247 7.82 -6.53 15.28
C ALA A 247 6.88 -5.35 14.98
N VAL A 248 6.92 -4.34 15.83
CA VAL A 248 6.30 -3.03 15.59
C VAL A 248 7.37 -2.11 15.03
N ARG A 249 7.09 -1.47 13.92
CA ARG A 249 7.91 -0.47 13.27
C ARG A 249 7.14 0.84 13.19
N ALA A 250 7.70 1.92 13.74
CA ALA A 250 7.18 3.27 13.56
C ALA A 250 8.36 4.21 13.29
N VAL A 251 8.22 5.05 12.26
CA VAL A 251 9.29 5.95 11.82
C VAL A 251 8.76 7.35 11.58
N THR A 252 9.66 8.33 11.78
CA THR A 252 9.50 9.71 11.33
C THR A 252 10.43 9.94 10.15
N SER A 253 9.98 10.71 9.16
CA SER A 253 10.74 11.07 7.97
C SER A 253 10.07 12.27 7.30
N GLU A 254 10.81 13.00 6.47
CA GLU A 254 10.27 14.06 5.61
C GLU A 254 9.98 13.54 4.20
N ASP A 255 10.88 12.73 3.66
CA ASP A 255 10.86 12.32 2.24
C ASP A 255 10.98 10.79 2.03
N GLY A 256 11.19 10.01 3.10
CA GLY A 256 11.44 8.57 3.05
C GLY A 256 12.86 8.18 2.63
N MET A 257 13.73 9.12 2.25
CA MET A 257 15.14 8.83 1.92
C MET A 257 15.93 8.51 3.18
N THR A 258 15.75 9.31 4.22
CA THR A 258 16.23 9.04 5.58
C THR A 258 15.04 8.91 6.52
N ALA A 259 15.17 8.10 7.54
CA ALA A 259 14.12 7.95 8.56
C ALA A 259 14.75 7.65 9.92
N ASP A 260 14.16 8.20 10.96
CA ASP A 260 14.49 7.82 12.33
C ASP A 260 13.35 6.98 12.91
N TRP A 261 13.68 6.07 13.85
CA TRP A 261 12.64 5.36 14.58
C TRP A 261 11.88 6.33 15.51
N ALA A 262 10.58 6.23 15.55
CA ALA A 262 9.74 7.10 16.37
C ALA A 262 9.87 6.72 17.85
N ARG A 263 10.01 7.72 18.73
CA ARG A 263 10.02 7.51 20.18
C ARG A 263 8.59 7.50 20.68
N LEU A 264 7.90 6.39 20.43
CA LEU A 264 6.52 6.24 20.92
C LEU A 264 6.49 6.23 22.45
N PRO A 265 5.45 6.81 23.08
CA PRO A 265 5.28 6.75 24.52
C PRO A 265 5.30 5.31 25.04
N PRO A 266 6.01 5.01 26.15
CA PRO A 266 6.06 3.66 26.72
C PRO A 266 4.69 3.06 26.98
N GLU A 267 3.74 3.86 27.43
CA GLU A 267 2.36 3.46 27.72
C GLU A 267 1.59 3.02 26.45
N LEU A 268 1.91 3.67 25.31
CA LEU A 268 1.37 3.26 24.03
C LEU A 268 1.95 1.90 23.61
N LEU A 269 3.26 1.70 23.75
CA LEU A 269 3.93 0.44 23.42
C LEU A 269 3.41 -0.70 24.32
N GLU A 270 3.21 -0.44 25.61
CA GLU A 270 2.62 -1.39 26.55
C GLU A 270 1.20 -1.77 26.12
N THR A 271 0.36 -0.78 25.81
CA THR A 271 -1.01 -0.99 25.37
C THR A 271 -1.08 -1.81 24.08
N VAL A 272 -0.26 -1.46 23.08
CA VAL A 272 -0.17 -2.18 21.80
C VAL A 272 0.27 -3.62 22.04
N ALA A 273 1.32 -3.86 22.82
CA ALA A 273 1.81 -5.20 23.10
C ALA A 273 0.77 -6.05 23.85
N ALA A 274 0.12 -5.48 24.86
CA ALA A 274 -0.92 -6.16 25.64
C ALA A 274 -2.14 -6.50 24.79
N ARG A 275 -2.59 -5.57 23.92
CA ARG A 275 -3.70 -5.82 23.01
C ARG A 275 -3.37 -6.88 21.97
N ILE A 276 -2.21 -6.78 21.30
CA ILE A 276 -1.79 -7.75 20.26
C ILE A 276 -1.73 -9.16 20.86
N THR A 277 -1.06 -9.35 22.00
CA THR A 277 -0.90 -10.69 22.60
C THR A 277 -2.23 -11.27 23.14
N ARG A 278 -3.16 -10.42 23.56
CA ARG A 278 -4.48 -10.83 24.02
C ARG A 278 -5.47 -11.11 22.88
N GLU A 279 -5.50 -10.23 21.86
CA GLU A 279 -6.50 -10.27 20.79
C GLU A 279 -6.06 -11.14 19.60
N VAL A 280 -4.75 -11.43 19.48
CA VAL A 280 -4.16 -12.27 18.42
C VAL A 280 -3.40 -13.44 19.06
N PRO A 281 -4.07 -14.52 19.46
CA PRO A 281 -3.47 -15.62 20.25
C PRO A 281 -2.29 -16.31 19.57
N ALA A 282 -2.16 -16.17 18.24
CA ALA A 282 -1.02 -16.69 17.47
C ALA A 282 0.28 -15.91 17.70
N ILE A 283 0.23 -14.73 18.34
CA ILE A 283 1.39 -13.89 18.68
C ILE A 283 1.64 -13.96 20.19
N THR A 284 2.83 -14.40 20.57
CA THR A 284 3.23 -14.51 21.99
C THR A 284 4.25 -13.44 22.40
N ARG A 285 4.77 -12.67 21.45
CA ARG A 285 5.80 -11.66 21.72
C ARG A 285 5.70 -10.50 20.75
N VAL A 286 5.80 -9.28 21.30
CA VAL A 286 5.92 -8.04 20.53
C VAL A 286 7.29 -7.44 20.80
N VAL A 287 7.97 -7.00 19.75
CA VAL A 287 9.25 -6.27 19.81
C VAL A 287 9.11 -4.94 19.09
N TYR A 288 9.92 -3.95 19.46
CA TYR A 288 9.93 -2.64 18.81
C TYR A 288 11.24 -2.44 18.06
N ASP A 289 11.18 -2.11 16.76
CA ASP A 289 12.35 -1.85 15.94
C ASP A 289 12.81 -0.41 16.10
N ILE A 290 14.00 -0.25 16.70
CA ILE A 290 14.64 1.04 17.03
C ILE A 290 15.76 1.41 16.05
N THR A 291 15.74 0.89 14.83
CA THR A 291 16.80 1.11 13.84
C THR A 291 16.42 2.23 12.88
N SER A 292 17.33 3.19 12.70
CA SER A 292 17.17 4.29 11.75
C SER A 292 17.52 3.86 10.31
N LYS A 293 17.09 4.64 9.33
CA LYS A 293 17.50 4.51 7.93
C LYS A 293 18.41 5.69 7.55
N PRO A 294 19.70 5.49 7.18
CA PRO A 294 20.43 4.22 7.25
C PRO A 294 20.72 3.79 8.70
N PRO A 295 21.21 2.58 8.98
CA PRO A 295 21.62 1.53 8.04
C PRO A 295 20.48 0.63 7.56
N ALA A 296 19.36 0.56 8.29
CA ALA A 296 18.20 -0.24 7.85
C ALA A 296 17.37 0.50 6.78
N THR A 297 16.43 -0.21 6.18
CA THR A 297 15.35 0.37 5.38
C THR A 297 14.12 0.64 6.26
N ILE A 298 13.10 1.33 5.73
CA ILE A 298 11.83 1.50 6.46
C ILE A 298 11.11 0.15 6.50
N GLU A 299 10.87 -0.47 5.33
CA GLU A 299 10.31 -1.83 5.26
C GLU A 299 11.41 -2.86 5.61
N TRP A 300 11.00 -4.04 6.06
CA TRP A 300 11.92 -5.12 6.44
C TRP A 300 12.31 -6.02 5.26
N GLU A 301 11.44 -6.16 4.27
CA GLU A 301 11.67 -6.87 3.01
C GLU A 301 11.52 -5.95 1.79
#